data_6c9696f177d73ef28141d991b47637e0
#
_entry.id   6c9696f177d73ef28141d991b47637e0
#
_cell.length_a   1.000
_cell.length_b   1.000
_cell.length_c   1.000
_cell.angle_alpha   90.00
_cell.angle_beta   90.00
_cell.angle_gamma   90.00
#
_symmetry.space_group_name_H-M   'P 1'
#
loop_
_entity.id
_entity.type
_entity.pdbx_description
1 polymer ?
#
loop_
_entity_poly.entity_id
_entity_poly.type
_entity_poly.pdbx_seq_one_letter_code
_entity_poly.pdbx_strand_id
1 'polypeptide(L)'
;MFSEIAVASGCSVSYLYHVNRGMTGTPEEVSRLSPHRWTVDEIKATYEDAIQNPVDVQKSLPPKQNRRYIVVGGSGFVGSWMVNHLLARGEDPSAIRILDLAAPRREILDQGVGFFKTNIADEKAVATAFAQRWPEAVADQPLTVFHNAAVIRPGERLKTFLPRCTNVNLGGTVNVLTAAKKAGASCFISTSSGSVSLRSQSFWIAPWNKAPKGHFQVVDDSTPVPEEHYDFFSNYAASKSKAEKIVRAADDLEGNFRTGCIRPANGIYGIGDTEGSLTTSYLRTGGSPSWLSDTMQNFVNAENVSIAHLLYEQRLIEHTNSPSTLPNIGGQSFLVQDPNPAPTQGERLSSSFQPFSKIPGKFPCGNNGFFSSSWPTSSRGNSFRQFIYFPWPPRITGEISKMQPALFCITNVHYIADDSRARKSPEQGGLGYAPPITTMYGMCKHLQVWNREADQKKIAEVAAKGVVNVNEDGVDVNLVVPPKKL
;
A
#
# COMPACT_ATOMS: atom_id res chain seq x y z
N MET A 1 -40.47 -24.82 -24.83
CA MET A 1 -39.48 -25.19 -23.75
C MET A 1 -38.07 -25.40 -24.31
N PHE A 2 -37.77 -26.38 -25.20
CA PHE A 2 -36.42 -26.58 -25.75
C PHE A 2 -35.91 -25.38 -26.57
N SER A 3 -36.73 -24.75 -27.38
CA SER A 3 -36.37 -23.57 -28.16
C SER A 3 -36.07 -22.34 -27.26
N GLU A 4 -36.84 -22.15 -26.22
CA GLU A 4 -36.68 -21.05 -25.27
C GLU A 4 -35.41 -21.21 -24.46
N ILE A 5 -35.08 -22.45 -24.04
CA ILE A 5 -33.83 -22.80 -23.37
C ILE A 5 -32.64 -22.53 -24.30
N ALA A 6 -32.73 -22.92 -25.58
CA ALA A 6 -31.67 -22.68 -26.54
C ALA A 6 -31.45 -21.19 -26.82
N VAL A 7 -32.51 -20.40 -26.93
CA VAL A 7 -32.44 -18.93 -27.10
C VAL A 7 -31.87 -18.28 -25.85
N ALA A 8 -32.35 -18.63 -24.66
CA ALA A 8 -31.84 -18.10 -23.40
C ALA A 8 -30.34 -18.44 -23.19
N SER A 9 -29.92 -19.67 -23.53
CA SER A 9 -28.52 -20.09 -23.49
C SER A 9 -27.67 -19.31 -24.49
N GLY A 10 -28.16 -19.11 -25.74
CA GLY A 10 -27.48 -18.31 -26.75
C GLY A 10 -27.29 -16.84 -26.34
N CYS A 11 -28.32 -16.22 -25.79
CA CYS A 11 -28.23 -14.84 -25.25
C CYS A 11 -27.24 -14.75 -24.08
N SER A 12 -27.24 -15.75 -23.18
CA SER A 12 -26.33 -15.78 -22.06
C SER A 12 -24.87 -15.93 -22.51
N VAL A 13 -24.59 -16.81 -23.45
CA VAL A 13 -23.25 -17.00 -24.03
C VAL A 13 -22.77 -15.72 -24.74
N SER A 14 -23.64 -15.12 -25.55
CA SER A 14 -23.33 -13.87 -26.26
C SER A 14 -23.05 -12.73 -25.27
N TYR A 15 -23.84 -12.63 -24.22
CA TYR A 15 -23.61 -11.63 -23.15
C TYR A 15 -22.31 -11.88 -22.41
N LEU A 16 -22.00 -13.14 -22.05
CA LEU A 16 -20.74 -13.49 -21.41
C LEU A 16 -19.53 -13.18 -22.31
N TYR A 17 -19.64 -13.45 -23.60
CA TYR A 17 -18.62 -13.09 -24.57
C TYR A 17 -18.43 -11.57 -24.64
N HIS A 18 -19.52 -10.80 -24.67
CA HIS A 18 -19.48 -9.34 -24.65
C HIS A 18 -18.81 -8.79 -23.38
N VAL A 19 -19.18 -9.30 -22.19
CA VAL A 19 -18.56 -8.93 -20.92
C VAL A 19 -17.07 -9.26 -20.92
N ASN A 20 -16.73 -10.48 -21.35
CA ASN A 20 -15.34 -10.91 -21.43
C ASN A 20 -14.51 -9.97 -22.33
N ARG A 21 -15.00 -9.67 -23.52
CA ARG A 21 -14.35 -8.75 -24.46
C ARG A 21 -14.21 -7.33 -23.90
N GLY A 22 -15.19 -6.85 -23.15
CA GLY A 22 -15.15 -5.51 -22.53
C GLY A 22 -14.26 -5.38 -21.31
N MET A 23 -13.84 -6.52 -20.72
CA MET A 23 -13.01 -6.57 -19.50
C MET A 23 -11.60 -7.12 -19.75
N THR A 24 -11.32 -7.59 -20.97
CA THR A 24 -9.99 -8.07 -21.36
C THR A 24 -9.23 -7.01 -22.13
N GLY A 25 -7.92 -7.01 -21.96
CA GLY A 25 -7.03 -6.06 -22.64
C GLY A 25 -6.95 -4.71 -21.94
N THR A 26 -5.97 -3.93 -22.34
CA THR A 26 -5.76 -2.55 -21.88
C THR A 26 -6.47 -1.61 -22.84
N PRO A 27 -7.43 -0.77 -22.39
CA PRO A 27 -8.08 0.22 -23.25
C PRO A 27 -7.07 1.17 -23.90
N GLU A 28 -7.38 1.64 -25.11
CA GLU A 28 -6.47 2.52 -25.86
C GLU A 28 -6.18 3.84 -25.10
N GLU A 29 -7.18 4.40 -24.43
CA GLU A 29 -7.04 5.59 -23.61
C GLU A 29 -6.03 5.39 -22.49
N VAL A 30 -6.04 4.22 -21.85
CA VAL A 30 -5.08 3.85 -20.81
C VAL A 30 -3.68 3.67 -21.40
N SER A 31 -3.59 2.99 -22.54
CA SER A 31 -2.32 2.76 -23.24
C SER A 31 -1.66 4.06 -23.69
N ARG A 32 -2.45 5.09 -24.04
CA ARG A 32 -1.93 6.43 -24.39
C ARG A 32 -1.30 7.14 -23.18
N LEU A 33 -1.86 6.96 -21.98
CA LEU A 33 -1.35 7.57 -20.76
C LEU A 33 -0.07 6.89 -20.23
N SER A 34 0.11 5.61 -20.54
CA SER A 34 1.30 4.86 -20.20
C SER A 34 1.63 3.89 -21.34
N PRO A 35 2.29 4.36 -22.40
CA PRO A 35 2.51 3.57 -23.62
C PRO A 35 3.64 2.54 -23.50
N HIS A 36 4.55 2.74 -22.56
CA HIS A 36 5.67 1.82 -22.37
C HIS A 36 5.22 0.47 -21.81
N ARG A 37 5.71 -0.61 -22.41
CA ARG A 37 5.53 -1.98 -21.93
C ARG A 37 6.89 -2.59 -21.63
N TRP A 38 7.02 -3.14 -20.43
CA TRP A 38 8.27 -3.72 -19.97
C TRP A 38 8.56 -5.05 -20.67
N THR A 39 9.69 -5.14 -21.33
CA THR A 39 10.18 -6.39 -21.89
C THR A 39 10.96 -7.20 -20.84
N VAL A 40 11.08 -8.52 -21.07
CA VAL A 40 11.84 -9.39 -20.16
C VAL A 40 13.30 -8.96 -20.07
N ASP A 41 13.89 -8.46 -21.17
CA ASP A 41 15.29 -8.04 -21.18
C ASP A 41 15.50 -6.72 -20.41
N GLU A 42 14.57 -5.75 -20.50
CA GLU A 42 14.59 -4.54 -19.66
C GLU A 42 14.49 -4.89 -18.17
N ILE A 43 13.63 -5.87 -17.82
CA ILE A 43 13.47 -6.34 -16.44
C ILE A 43 14.75 -6.99 -15.93
N LYS A 44 15.41 -7.84 -16.75
CA LYS A 44 16.69 -8.45 -16.40
C LYS A 44 17.78 -7.40 -16.20
N ALA A 45 17.88 -6.45 -17.11
CA ALA A 45 18.83 -5.34 -17.00
C ALA A 45 18.58 -4.53 -15.71
N THR A 46 17.30 -4.23 -15.39
CA THR A 46 16.95 -3.52 -14.15
C THR A 46 17.30 -4.34 -12.90
N TYR A 47 17.11 -5.66 -12.94
CA TYR A 47 17.46 -6.55 -11.83
C TYR A 47 18.96 -6.57 -11.56
N GLU A 48 19.78 -6.66 -12.61
CA GLU A 48 21.23 -6.62 -12.53
C GLU A 48 21.74 -5.24 -12.07
N ASP A 49 21.18 -4.16 -12.63
CA ASP A 49 21.51 -2.80 -12.23
C ASP A 49 21.19 -2.53 -10.75
N ALA A 50 20.08 -3.06 -10.25
CA ALA A 50 19.71 -2.94 -8.84
C ALA A 50 20.71 -3.65 -7.88
N ILE A 51 21.49 -4.58 -8.38
CA ILE A 51 22.60 -5.22 -7.62
C ILE A 51 23.87 -4.38 -7.71
N GLN A 52 24.22 -3.94 -8.92
CA GLN A 52 25.50 -3.28 -9.19
C GLN A 52 25.49 -1.80 -8.77
N ASN A 53 24.37 -1.12 -9.01
CA ASN A 53 24.18 0.31 -8.78
C ASN A 53 22.93 0.56 -7.90
N PRO A 54 22.95 0.19 -6.60
CA PRO A 54 21.81 0.37 -5.75
C PRO A 54 21.47 1.86 -5.60
N VAL A 55 20.18 2.19 -5.73
CA VAL A 55 19.67 3.55 -5.53
C VAL A 55 19.95 3.99 -4.09
N ASP A 56 20.61 5.14 -3.95
CA ASP A 56 20.84 5.78 -2.67
C ASP A 56 19.65 6.67 -2.29
N VAL A 57 18.74 6.11 -1.52
CA VAL A 57 17.51 6.78 -1.07
C VAL A 57 17.82 7.96 -0.14
N GLN A 58 18.96 7.94 0.58
CA GLN A 58 19.30 9.00 1.53
C GLN A 58 19.42 10.37 0.86
N LYS A 59 19.88 10.42 -0.40
CA LYS A 59 19.97 11.66 -1.19
C LYS A 59 18.62 12.34 -1.46
N SER A 60 17.52 11.58 -1.35
CA SER A 60 16.16 12.08 -1.55
C SER A 60 15.45 12.45 -0.24
N LEU A 61 16.08 12.22 0.90
CA LEU A 61 15.52 12.60 2.19
C LEU A 61 15.69 14.10 2.41
N PRO A 62 14.67 14.78 2.95
CA PRO A 62 14.82 16.16 3.39
C PRO A 62 15.80 16.25 4.57
N PRO A 63 16.40 17.43 4.81
CA PRO A 63 17.37 17.62 5.88
C PRO A 63 16.75 17.36 7.25
N LYS A 64 17.61 17.03 8.23
CA LYS A 64 17.27 16.89 9.64
C LYS A 64 16.49 18.10 10.14
N GLN A 65 15.41 17.86 10.92
CA GLN A 65 14.54 18.91 11.45
C GLN A 65 14.76 19.21 12.94
N ASN A 66 15.52 18.34 13.66
CA ASN A 66 15.74 18.43 15.10
C ASN A 66 14.42 18.51 15.89
N ARG A 67 13.56 17.54 15.71
CA ARG A 67 12.22 17.48 16.31
C ARG A 67 12.02 16.18 17.08
N ARG A 68 11.00 16.16 17.94
CA ARG A 68 10.44 14.93 18.48
C ARG A 68 9.44 14.34 17.51
N TYR A 69 9.40 13.02 17.45
CA TYR A 69 8.54 12.31 16.53
C TYR A 69 7.70 11.27 17.27
N ILE A 70 6.41 11.25 16.99
CA ILE A 70 5.52 10.13 17.31
C ILE A 70 5.05 9.51 16.00
N VAL A 71 5.49 8.26 15.74
CA VAL A 71 5.09 7.50 14.55
C VAL A 71 4.04 6.48 14.98
N VAL A 72 2.76 6.81 14.73
CA VAL A 72 1.62 5.94 15.05
C VAL A 72 1.47 4.92 13.94
N GLY A 73 1.55 3.63 14.27
CA GLY A 73 1.69 2.56 13.27
C GLY A 73 3.13 2.37 12.79
N GLY A 74 4.11 2.77 13.60
CA GLY A 74 5.53 2.76 13.25
C GLY A 74 6.18 1.37 13.15
N SER A 75 5.54 0.34 13.68
CA SER A 75 5.97 -1.07 13.50
C SER A 75 5.39 -1.70 12.24
N GLY A 76 4.41 -1.05 11.59
CA GLY A 76 3.79 -1.52 10.35
C GLY A 76 4.68 -1.28 9.13
N PHE A 77 4.22 -1.75 7.96
CA PHE A 77 4.97 -1.74 6.72
C PHE A 77 5.49 -0.33 6.33
N VAL A 78 4.61 0.64 6.14
CA VAL A 78 5.01 2.01 5.76
C VAL A 78 5.63 2.75 6.95
N GLY A 79 5.07 2.59 8.15
CA GLY A 79 5.56 3.28 9.36
C GLY A 79 6.99 2.91 9.72
N SER A 80 7.41 1.67 9.50
CA SER A 80 8.81 1.26 9.73
C SER A 80 9.79 1.98 8.79
N TRP A 81 9.39 2.26 7.54
CA TRP A 81 10.20 3.07 6.63
C TRP A 81 10.28 4.54 7.06
N MET A 82 9.19 5.09 7.64
CA MET A 82 9.24 6.44 8.23
C MET A 82 10.27 6.51 9.36
N VAL A 83 10.27 5.53 10.27
CA VAL A 83 11.25 5.45 11.36
C VAL A 83 12.67 5.29 10.80
N ASN A 84 12.89 4.39 9.85
CA ASN A 84 14.19 4.20 9.23
C ASN A 84 14.71 5.48 8.54
N HIS A 85 13.85 6.21 7.83
CA HIS A 85 14.24 7.44 7.16
C HIS A 85 14.48 8.61 8.13
N LEU A 86 13.76 8.68 9.26
CA LEU A 86 14.07 9.62 10.34
C LEU A 86 15.47 9.35 10.89
N LEU A 87 15.81 8.11 11.18
CA LEU A 87 17.14 7.71 11.63
C LEU A 87 18.21 7.98 10.55
N ALA A 88 17.93 7.62 9.29
CA ALA A 88 18.87 7.80 8.18
C ALA A 88 19.18 9.27 7.89
N ARG A 89 18.21 10.21 8.09
CA ARG A 89 18.46 11.65 7.98
C ARG A 89 19.12 12.27 9.21
N GLY A 90 19.43 11.45 10.26
CA GLY A 90 20.19 11.84 11.42
C GLY A 90 19.37 12.43 12.58
N GLU A 91 18.06 12.17 12.68
CA GLU A 91 17.30 12.52 13.88
C GLU A 91 17.80 11.71 15.08
N ASP A 92 17.70 12.29 16.26
CA ASP A 92 18.08 11.61 17.50
C ASP A 92 17.12 10.43 17.76
N PRO A 93 17.62 9.19 17.88
CA PRO A 93 16.76 8.04 18.17
C PRO A 93 15.89 8.22 19.41
N SER A 94 16.41 8.89 20.44
CA SER A 94 15.68 9.18 21.69
C SER A 94 14.52 10.18 21.50
N ALA A 95 14.54 10.95 20.40
CA ALA A 95 13.46 11.84 19.97
C ALA A 95 12.38 11.12 19.16
N ILE A 96 12.51 9.82 18.87
CA ILE A 96 11.55 9.06 18.07
C ILE A 96 10.80 8.07 18.96
N ARG A 97 9.48 8.08 18.85
CA ARG A 97 8.57 7.13 19.53
C ARG A 97 7.66 6.44 18.55
N ILE A 98 7.51 5.14 18.74
CA ILE A 98 6.58 4.30 18.00
C ILE A 98 5.39 3.99 18.88
N LEU A 99 4.16 4.26 18.39
CA LEU A 99 2.91 3.80 18.97
C LEU A 99 2.30 2.74 18.06
N ASP A 100 2.24 1.49 18.51
CA ASP A 100 1.70 0.38 17.71
C ASP A 100 1.16 -0.74 18.62
N LEU A 101 0.43 -1.69 18.04
CA LEU A 101 -0.03 -2.92 18.72
C LEU A 101 1.10 -3.92 18.91
N ALA A 102 2.05 -3.97 17.97
CA ALA A 102 3.20 -4.85 17.97
C ALA A 102 4.51 -4.07 18.11
N ALA A 103 5.49 -4.64 18.78
CA ALA A 103 6.82 -4.04 18.86
C ALA A 103 7.49 -4.00 17.47
N PRO A 104 8.31 -2.97 17.17
CA PRO A 104 9.13 -2.94 15.99
C PRO A 104 10.25 -3.99 16.06
N ARG A 105 11.04 -4.10 14.99
CA ARG A 105 12.23 -4.95 14.99
C ARG A 105 13.19 -4.51 16.09
N ARG A 106 13.92 -5.49 16.66
CA ARG A 106 14.81 -5.25 17.78
C ARG A 106 15.90 -4.24 17.43
N GLU A 107 16.42 -4.27 16.21
CA GLU A 107 17.47 -3.37 15.73
C GLU A 107 17.06 -1.88 15.79
N ILE A 108 15.78 -1.58 15.75
CA ILE A 108 15.26 -0.21 15.92
C ILE A 108 15.26 0.19 17.39
N LEU A 109 14.84 -0.72 18.27
CA LEU A 109 14.85 -0.48 19.72
C LEU A 109 16.28 -0.35 20.27
N ASP A 110 17.20 -1.18 19.77
CA ASP A 110 18.61 -1.17 20.16
C ASP A 110 19.33 0.16 19.81
N GLN A 111 18.79 0.94 18.86
CA GLN A 111 19.26 2.30 18.54
C GLN A 111 18.75 3.35 19.52
N GLY A 112 17.81 3.04 20.42
CA GLY A 112 17.27 3.97 21.41
C GLY A 112 15.90 4.57 21.04
N VAL A 113 15.24 4.08 19.99
CA VAL A 113 13.87 4.48 19.63
C VAL A 113 12.88 3.97 20.69
N GLY A 114 12.01 4.85 21.19
CA GLY A 114 10.98 4.50 22.17
C GLY A 114 9.83 3.73 21.55
N PHE A 115 9.29 2.75 22.28
CA PHE A 115 8.10 2.00 21.87
C PHE A 115 7.06 1.95 22.98
N PHE A 116 5.80 2.24 22.64
CA PHE A 116 4.65 2.16 23.52
C PHE A 116 3.54 1.34 22.85
N LYS A 117 3.21 0.19 23.44
CA LYS A 117 2.11 -0.64 22.95
C LYS A 117 0.79 0.12 23.10
N THR A 118 0.18 0.50 21.99
CA THR A 118 -0.98 1.39 21.99
C THR A 118 -2.02 0.92 20.97
N ASN A 119 -3.26 0.72 21.44
CA ASN A 119 -4.41 0.57 20.56
C ASN A 119 -5.03 1.95 20.31
N ILE A 120 -4.98 2.45 19.07
CA ILE A 120 -5.50 3.78 18.74
C ILE A 120 -7.01 3.90 18.89
N ALA A 121 -7.76 2.78 18.87
CA ALA A 121 -9.19 2.78 19.14
C ALA A 121 -9.54 3.01 20.64
N ASP A 122 -8.55 2.94 21.52
CA ASP A 122 -8.69 3.23 22.95
C ASP A 122 -8.13 4.63 23.24
N GLU A 123 -9.04 5.58 23.49
CA GLU A 123 -8.71 6.98 23.79
C GLU A 123 -7.75 7.12 24.98
N LYS A 124 -7.99 6.34 26.06
CA LYS A 124 -7.17 6.40 27.27
C LYS A 124 -5.76 5.89 27.02
N ALA A 125 -5.62 4.79 26.26
CA ALA A 125 -4.33 4.26 25.89
C ALA A 125 -3.52 5.27 25.05
N VAL A 126 -4.18 5.94 24.08
CA VAL A 126 -3.54 6.99 23.26
C VAL A 126 -3.13 8.17 24.14
N ALA A 127 -4.02 8.69 24.99
CA ALA A 127 -3.70 9.81 25.87
C ALA A 127 -2.52 9.48 26.80
N THR A 128 -2.49 8.28 27.37
CA THR A 128 -1.38 7.81 28.24
C THR A 128 -0.07 7.74 27.48
N ALA A 129 -0.06 7.23 26.24
CA ALA A 129 1.16 7.12 25.42
C ALA A 129 1.72 8.49 25.03
N PHE A 130 0.84 9.46 24.70
CA PHE A 130 1.27 10.83 24.40
C PHE A 130 1.77 11.61 25.63
N ALA A 131 1.25 11.31 26.81
CA ALA A 131 1.63 11.96 28.07
C ALA A 131 2.99 11.45 28.65
N GLN A 132 3.60 10.42 28.06
CA GLN A 132 4.88 9.92 28.53
C GLN A 132 5.99 10.98 28.43
N ARG A 133 6.81 11.09 29.47
CA ARG A 133 7.90 12.08 29.50
C ARG A 133 8.95 11.77 28.44
N TRP A 134 9.43 12.80 27.80
CA TRP A 134 10.57 12.72 26.90
C TRP A 134 11.89 12.78 27.68
N PRO A 135 12.97 12.18 27.13
CA PRO A 135 14.30 12.42 27.66
C PRO A 135 14.62 13.92 27.67
N GLU A 136 15.32 14.38 28.72
CA GLU A 136 15.60 15.81 28.94
C GLU A 136 16.29 16.46 27.72
N ALA A 137 17.22 15.75 27.10
CA ALA A 137 17.97 16.24 25.93
C ALA A 137 17.09 16.64 24.72
N VAL A 138 15.87 16.10 24.63
CA VAL A 138 14.97 16.33 23.49
C VAL A 138 13.61 16.92 23.92
N ALA A 139 13.39 17.14 25.22
CA ALA A 139 12.09 17.51 25.77
C ALA A 139 11.52 18.82 25.20
N ASP A 140 12.39 19.78 24.88
CA ASP A 140 11.99 21.12 24.40
C ASP A 140 11.87 21.20 22.86
N GLN A 141 12.24 20.14 22.13
CA GLN A 141 12.12 20.14 20.68
C GLN A 141 10.64 20.14 20.25
N PRO A 142 10.28 20.81 19.13
CA PRO A 142 8.92 20.75 18.59
C PRO A 142 8.49 19.32 18.27
N LEU A 143 7.20 19.03 18.32
CA LEU A 143 6.65 17.69 18.08
C LEU A 143 6.00 17.58 16.69
N THR A 144 6.43 16.56 15.93
CA THR A 144 5.76 16.06 14.73
C THR A 144 5.09 14.72 15.00
N VAL A 145 3.89 14.53 14.50
CA VAL A 145 3.17 13.25 14.55
C VAL A 145 2.93 12.73 13.14
N PHE A 146 3.43 11.54 12.84
CA PHE A 146 3.08 10.78 11.65
C PHE A 146 2.05 9.73 12.01
N HIS A 147 0.84 9.87 11.45
CA HIS A 147 -0.27 8.96 11.72
C HIS A 147 -0.48 7.99 10.55
N ASN A 148 0.09 6.79 10.66
CA ASN A 148 0.04 5.75 9.63
C ASN A 148 -0.83 4.55 10.03
N ALA A 149 -1.17 4.39 11.31
CA ALA A 149 -1.95 3.25 11.77
C ALA A 149 -3.34 3.21 11.12
N ALA A 150 -3.68 2.08 10.55
CA ALA A 150 -5.00 1.82 9.97
C ALA A 150 -5.28 0.32 9.88
N VAL A 151 -6.56 -0.04 9.86
CA VAL A 151 -7.00 -1.39 9.48
C VAL A 151 -7.41 -1.40 8.02
N ILE A 152 -6.86 -2.35 7.25
CA ILE A 152 -7.12 -2.51 5.83
C ILE A 152 -8.02 -3.72 5.62
N ARG A 153 -9.28 -3.49 5.17
CA ARG A 153 -10.28 -4.52 4.89
C ARG A 153 -10.89 -4.29 3.49
N PRO A 154 -10.10 -4.49 2.42
CA PRO A 154 -10.51 -4.11 1.07
C PRO A 154 -11.66 -4.95 0.54
N GLY A 155 -11.86 -6.17 1.05
CA GLY A 155 -12.95 -7.06 0.66
C GLY A 155 -14.30 -6.72 1.31
N GLU A 156 -14.36 -5.89 2.35
CA GLU A 156 -15.61 -5.56 3.04
C GLU A 156 -16.26 -4.31 2.43
N ARG A 157 -17.50 -4.47 1.94
CA ARG A 157 -18.27 -3.37 1.34
C ARG A 157 -19.62 -3.16 2.00
N LEU A 158 -20.19 -4.19 2.62
CA LEU A 158 -21.51 -4.08 3.25
C LEU A 158 -21.47 -3.09 4.41
N LYS A 159 -22.47 -2.19 4.45
CA LYS A 159 -22.58 -1.14 5.47
C LYS A 159 -22.59 -1.68 6.90
N THR A 160 -23.12 -2.89 7.11
CA THR A 160 -23.11 -3.59 8.39
C THR A 160 -21.70 -3.82 8.96
N PHE A 161 -20.69 -3.96 8.09
CA PHE A 161 -19.30 -4.14 8.52
C PHE A 161 -18.49 -2.82 8.57
N LEU A 162 -19.09 -1.71 8.19
CA LEU A 162 -18.44 -0.39 8.22
C LEU A 162 -17.80 -0.06 9.58
N PRO A 163 -18.45 -0.37 10.75
CA PRO A 163 -17.83 -0.12 12.04
C PRO A 163 -16.48 -0.78 12.27
N ARG A 164 -16.20 -1.91 11.62
CA ARG A 164 -14.88 -2.60 11.71
C ARG A 164 -13.72 -1.75 11.17
N CYS A 165 -14.01 -0.89 10.20
CA CYS A 165 -13.02 0.07 9.67
C CYS A 165 -13.14 1.41 10.41
N THR A 166 -14.33 1.94 10.63
CA THR A 166 -14.50 3.28 11.21
C THR A 166 -14.03 3.39 12.63
N ASN A 167 -14.19 2.35 13.46
CA ASN A 167 -13.72 2.39 14.85
C ASN A 167 -12.21 2.63 14.95
N VAL A 168 -11.42 2.04 14.04
CA VAL A 168 -9.96 2.22 14.01
C VAL A 168 -9.59 3.41 13.15
N ASN A 169 -10.00 3.43 11.86
CA ASN A 169 -9.52 4.42 10.90
C ASN A 169 -10.06 5.83 11.16
N LEU A 170 -11.28 5.96 11.65
CA LEU A 170 -11.88 7.25 11.99
C LEU A 170 -11.76 7.53 13.49
N GLY A 171 -12.29 6.66 14.34
CA GLY A 171 -12.23 6.84 15.81
C GLY A 171 -10.81 6.92 16.32
N GLY A 172 -9.93 6.02 15.87
CA GLY A 172 -8.50 6.05 16.20
C GLY A 172 -7.80 7.32 15.72
N THR A 173 -8.15 7.81 14.51
CA THR A 173 -7.61 9.09 14.01
C THR A 173 -8.03 10.26 14.88
N VAL A 174 -9.30 10.31 15.31
CA VAL A 174 -9.79 11.35 16.24
C VAL A 174 -9.04 11.32 17.55
N ASN A 175 -8.86 10.14 18.15
CA ASN A 175 -8.11 9.97 19.40
C ASN A 175 -6.66 10.48 19.26
N VAL A 176 -5.97 10.06 18.20
CA VAL A 176 -4.56 10.46 17.95
C VAL A 176 -4.45 11.97 17.68
N LEU A 177 -5.35 12.53 16.86
CA LEU A 177 -5.36 13.96 16.54
C LEU A 177 -5.60 14.83 17.78
N THR A 178 -6.54 14.43 18.63
CA THR A 178 -6.86 15.09 19.91
C THR A 178 -5.66 15.04 20.85
N ALA A 179 -5.04 13.86 21.00
CA ALA A 179 -3.87 13.70 21.84
C ALA A 179 -2.65 14.48 21.32
N ALA A 180 -2.46 14.53 20.00
CA ALA A 180 -1.40 15.31 19.37
C ALA A 180 -1.55 16.81 19.65
N LYS A 181 -2.74 17.38 19.48
CA LYS A 181 -3.04 18.77 19.84
C LYS A 181 -2.76 19.03 21.33
N LYS A 182 -3.25 18.17 22.22
CA LYS A 182 -3.03 18.30 23.66
C LYS A 182 -1.56 18.21 24.06
N ALA A 183 -0.77 17.41 23.34
CA ALA A 183 0.69 17.26 23.55
C ALA A 183 1.50 18.41 22.94
N GLY A 184 0.87 19.41 22.33
CA GLY A 184 1.56 20.55 21.72
C GLY A 184 2.27 20.20 20.42
N ALA A 185 1.77 19.21 19.66
CA ALA A 185 2.31 18.96 18.33
C ALA A 185 2.09 20.15 17.43
N SER A 186 3.12 20.55 16.67
CA SER A 186 3.02 21.63 15.69
C SER A 186 2.84 21.10 14.25
N CYS A 187 3.08 19.82 14.02
CA CYS A 187 2.90 19.17 12.73
C CYS A 187 2.25 17.79 12.88
N PHE A 188 1.23 17.51 12.05
CA PHE A 188 0.50 16.25 12.03
C PHE A 188 0.24 15.80 10.59
N ILE A 189 0.85 14.72 10.15
CA ILE A 189 0.69 14.19 8.81
C ILE A 189 0.12 12.79 8.86
N SER A 190 -1.00 12.59 8.17
CA SER A 190 -1.69 11.31 8.12
C SER A 190 -1.52 10.62 6.78
N THR A 191 -1.30 9.31 6.82
CA THR A 191 -1.39 8.46 5.63
C THR A 191 -2.87 8.22 5.32
N SER A 192 -3.35 8.80 4.23
CA SER A 192 -4.66 8.52 3.64
C SER A 192 -4.55 7.37 2.63
N SER A 193 -5.20 7.48 1.49
CA SER A 193 -5.11 6.51 0.40
C SER A 193 -5.58 7.14 -0.91
N GLY A 194 -4.91 6.86 -2.02
CA GLY A 194 -5.40 7.23 -3.35
C GLY A 194 -6.76 6.59 -3.70
N SER A 195 -7.08 5.49 -3.04
CA SER A 195 -8.36 4.80 -3.22
C SER A 195 -9.59 5.54 -2.65
N VAL A 196 -9.41 6.63 -1.89
CA VAL A 196 -10.53 7.44 -1.38
C VAL A 196 -11.32 8.11 -2.49
N SER A 197 -10.68 8.41 -3.62
CA SER A 197 -11.33 8.98 -4.81
C SER A 197 -11.77 7.93 -5.83
N LEU A 198 -11.45 6.64 -5.59
CA LEU A 198 -11.80 5.56 -6.49
C LEU A 198 -13.29 5.20 -6.35
N ARG A 199 -14.00 5.25 -7.48
CA ARG A 199 -15.41 4.90 -7.55
C ARG A 199 -15.59 3.41 -7.79
N SER A 200 -16.67 2.87 -7.25
CA SER A 200 -17.10 1.51 -7.51
C SER A 200 -17.41 1.31 -9.00
N GLN A 201 -17.02 0.16 -9.55
CA GLN A 201 -17.38 -0.24 -10.90
C GLN A 201 -18.80 -0.81 -10.97
N SER A 202 -19.45 -0.62 -12.13
CA SER A 202 -20.66 -1.37 -12.48
C SER A 202 -20.27 -2.59 -13.31
N PHE A 203 -20.56 -3.80 -12.80
CA PHE A 203 -20.27 -5.04 -13.54
C PHE A 203 -21.32 -5.37 -14.62
N TRP A 204 -22.40 -4.59 -14.70
CA TRP A 204 -23.35 -4.68 -15.79
C TRP A 204 -22.85 -3.86 -16.99
N ILE A 205 -22.61 -4.54 -18.10
CA ILE A 205 -22.25 -3.89 -19.37
C ILE A 205 -23.46 -3.97 -20.30
N ALA A 206 -24.06 -2.81 -20.58
CA ALA A 206 -25.15 -2.76 -21.58
C ALA A 206 -24.60 -3.23 -22.94
N PRO A 207 -25.41 -3.89 -23.79
CA PRO A 207 -24.95 -4.44 -25.08
C PRO A 207 -24.30 -3.41 -26.02
N TRP A 208 -24.60 -2.13 -25.86
CA TRP A 208 -24.05 -1.02 -26.64
C TRP A 208 -22.80 -0.39 -26.03
N ASN A 209 -22.42 -0.76 -24.81
CA ASN A 209 -21.21 -0.26 -24.13
C ASN A 209 -20.04 -1.19 -24.40
N LYS A 210 -18.86 -0.63 -24.63
CA LYS A 210 -17.61 -1.40 -24.86
C LYS A 210 -16.98 -1.94 -23.58
N ALA A 211 -17.19 -1.26 -22.43
CA ALA A 211 -16.58 -1.62 -21.15
C ALA A 211 -17.52 -1.27 -19.97
N PRO A 212 -17.29 -1.84 -18.77
CA PRO A 212 -18.03 -1.47 -17.57
C PRO A 212 -17.86 0.00 -17.22
N LYS A 213 -18.89 0.63 -16.68
CA LYS A 213 -18.78 1.99 -16.13
C LYS A 213 -17.78 1.98 -14.97
N GLY A 214 -16.80 2.88 -15.02
CA GLY A 214 -15.76 2.98 -13.99
C GLY A 214 -14.61 1.99 -14.14
N HIS A 215 -14.52 1.28 -15.29
CA HIS A 215 -13.41 0.35 -15.56
C HIS A 215 -12.07 1.05 -15.76
N PHE A 216 -12.09 2.31 -16.18
CA PHE A 216 -10.93 3.18 -16.30
C PHE A 216 -11.15 4.45 -15.49
N GLN A 217 -10.21 4.79 -14.63
CA GLN A 217 -10.26 5.98 -13.78
C GLN A 217 -8.89 6.65 -13.71
N VAL A 218 -8.86 7.92 -14.07
CA VAL A 218 -7.73 8.82 -13.80
C VAL A 218 -8.06 9.57 -12.51
N VAL A 219 -7.15 9.56 -11.56
CA VAL A 219 -7.32 10.17 -10.25
C VAL A 219 -6.17 11.12 -9.98
N ASP A 220 -6.50 12.33 -9.59
CA ASP A 220 -5.60 13.37 -9.10
C ASP A 220 -6.08 13.94 -7.76
N ASP A 221 -5.41 14.97 -7.26
CA ASP A 221 -5.79 15.63 -6.00
C ASP A 221 -7.11 16.39 -6.08
N SER A 222 -7.55 16.77 -7.28
CA SER A 222 -8.80 17.50 -7.54
C SER A 222 -9.99 16.56 -7.75
N THR A 223 -9.73 15.27 -7.95
CA THR A 223 -10.78 14.27 -8.21
C THR A 223 -11.75 14.20 -7.02
N PRO A 224 -13.06 14.43 -7.27
CA PRO A 224 -14.06 14.44 -6.22
C PRO A 224 -14.13 13.10 -5.47
N VAL A 225 -14.03 13.17 -4.16
CA VAL A 225 -14.21 12.01 -3.28
C VAL A 225 -15.70 11.67 -3.21
N PRO A 226 -16.11 10.39 -3.33
CA PRO A 226 -17.49 9.99 -3.17
C PRO A 226 -18.07 10.42 -1.80
N GLU A 227 -19.34 10.75 -1.77
CA GLU A 227 -20.04 11.11 -0.53
C GLU A 227 -20.86 9.93 0.00
N GLU A 228 -21.54 9.25 -0.90
CA GLU A 228 -22.39 8.12 -0.56
C GLU A 228 -21.58 6.84 -0.36
N HIS A 229 -21.96 6.06 0.65
CA HIS A 229 -21.25 4.82 1.00
C HIS A 229 -21.16 3.84 -0.18
N TYR A 230 -22.19 3.75 -1.02
CA TYR A 230 -22.23 2.80 -2.13
C TYR A 230 -21.35 3.19 -3.33
N ASP A 231 -20.93 4.44 -3.39
CA ASP A 231 -20.03 4.92 -4.44
C ASP A 231 -18.57 4.54 -4.15
N PHE A 232 -18.22 4.30 -2.89
CA PHE A 232 -16.91 3.76 -2.54
C PHE A 232 -16.79 2.29 -2.93
N PHE A 233 -15.61 1.87 -3.33
CA PHE A 233 -15.37 0.45 -3.62
C PHE A 233 -15.41 -0.43 -2.36
N SER A 234 -15.11 0.11 -1.16
CA SER A 234 -15.06 -0.65 0.11
C SER A 234 -15.28 0.23 1.32
N ASN A 235 -15.56 -0.42 2.48
CA ASN A 235 -15.62 0.23 3.79
C ASN A 235 -14.29 0.88 4.20
N TYR A 236 -13.16 0.32 3.74
CA TYR A 236 -11.85 0.91 3.97
C TYR A 236 -11.76 2.30 3.35
N ALA A 237 -12.05 2.44 2.06
CA ALA A 237 -12.01 3.72 1.37
C ALA A 237 -12.95 4.76 2.02
N ALA A 238 -14.18 4.36 2.34
CA ALA A 238 -15.15 5.22 3.03
C ALA A 238 -14.66 5.68 4.41
N SER A 239 -14.00 4.81 5.18
CA SER A 239 -13.46 5.16 6.50
C SER A 239 -12.25 6.08 6.41
N LYS A 240 -11.34 5.84 5.45
CA LYS A 240 -10.16 6.69 5.20
C LYS A 240 -10.55 8.08 4.71
N SER A 241 -11.56 8.18 3.83
CA SER A 241 -12.11 9.47 3.38
C SER A 241 -12.61 10.33 4.55
N LYS A 242 -13.38 9.73 5.49
CA LYS A 242 -13.87 10.44 6.66
C LYS A 242 -12.73 10.88 7.59
N ALA A 243 -11.74 10.02 7.81
CA ALA A 243 -10.56 10.34 8.63
C ALA A 243 -9.74 11.48 8.01
N GLU A 244 -9.50 11.42 6.69
CA GLU A 244 -8.80 12.48 5.96
C GLU A 244 -9.49 13.83 6.09
N LYS A 245 -10.82 13.86 5.94
CA LYS A 245 -11.62 15.11 6.06
C LYS A 245 -11.40 15.77 7.42
N ILE A 246 -11.36 14.99 8.51
CA ILE A 246 -11.15 15.49 9.87
C ILE A 246 -9.71 16.01 10.04
N VAL A 247 -8.70 15.28 9.57
CA VAL A 247 -7.31 15.72 9.66
C VAL A 247 -7.10 17.02 8.90
N ARG A 248 -7.61 17.12 7.66
CA ARG A 248 -7.49 18.32 6.84
C ARG A 248 -8.19 19.53 7.46
N ALA A 249 -9.36 19.33 8.06
CA ALA A 249 -10.10 20.38 8.73
C ALA A 249 -9.45 20.87 10.05
N ALA A 250 -8.49 20.11 10.58
CA ALA A 250 -7.81 20.45 11.83
C ALA A 250 -6.59 21.38 11.63
N ASP A 251 -6.22 21.71 10.38
CA ASP A 251 -5.11 22.63 10.11
C ASP A 251 -5.41 24.02 10.70
N ASP A 252 -4.49 24.50 11.51
CA ASP A 252 -4.63 25.77 12.24
C ASP A 252 -3.25 26.47 12.26
N LEU A 253 -3.11 27.44 11.35
CA LEU A 253 -1.86 28.20 11.23
C LEU A 253 -1.64 29.12 12.44
N GLU A 254 -2.72 29.77 12.92
CA GLU A 254 -2.65 30.70 14.04
C GLU A 254 -2.38 29.96 15.37
N GLY A 255 -3.04 28.79 15.54
CA GLY A 255 -2.80 27.90 16.69
C GLY A 255 -1.53 27.06 16.56
N ASN A 256 -0.71 27.27 15.54
CA ASN A 256 0.55 26.52 15.30
C ASN A 256 0.35 24.99 15.30
N PHE A 257 -0.75 24.53 14.69
CA PHE A 257 -1.00 23.10 14.49
C PHE A 257 -1.26 22.81 13.01
N ARG A 258 -0.22 22.45 12.30
CA ARG A 258 -0.29 22.24 10.86
C ARG A 258 -0.58 20.78 10.54
N THR A 259 -1.53 20.55 9.66
CA THR A 259 -1.94 19.20 9.30
C THR A 259 -1.90 18.96 7.80
N GLY A 260 -1.84 17.68 7.41
CA GLY A 260 -1.96 17.26 6.04
C GLY A 260 -2.08 15.75 5.85
N CYS A 261 -2.37 15.35 4.62
CA CYS A 261 -2.54 13.95 4.28
C CYS A 261 -1.72 13.57 3.03
N ILE A 262 -1.10 12.41 3.06
CA ILE A 262 -0.54 11.78 1.87
C ILE A 262 -1.51 10.70 1.40
N ARG A 263 -1.82 10.68 0.11
CA ARG A 263 -2.64 9.67 -0.57
C ARG A 263 -1.75 8.75 -1.41
N PRO A 264 -1.19 7.67 -0.87
CA PRO A 264 -0.42 6.73 -1.68
C PRO A 264 -1.29 6.13 -2.79
N ALA A 265 -0.74 6.01 -3.99
CA ALA A 265 -1.40 5.35 -5.12
C ALA A 265 -1.75 3.88 -4.78
N ASN A 266 -2.60 3.28 -5.60
CA ASN A 266 -3.15 1.96 -5.31
C ASN A 266 -2.06 0.88 -5.39
N GLY A 267 -1.89 0.15 -4.27
CA GLY A 267 -0.90 -0.89 -4.14
C GLY A 267 0.47 -0.39 -3.66
N ILE A 268 0.58 -0.12 -2.35
CA ILE A 268 1.88 0.08 -1.72
C ILE A 268 2.61 -1.28 -1.72
N TYR A 269 3.88 -1.28 -2.10
CA TYR A 269 4.72 -2.47 -2.17
C TYR A 269 6.15 -2.15 -1.72
N GLY A 270 6.98 -3.18 -1.53
CA GLY A 270 8.40 -3.03 -1.23
C GLY A 270 8.89 -3.97 -0.14
N ILE A 271 10.13 -3.78 0.28
CA ILE A 271 10.79 -4.58 1.32
C ILE A 271 10.09 -4.37 2.66
N GLY A 272 9.83 -5.45 3.38
CA GLY A 272 9.14 -5.42 4.68
C GLY A 272 7.63 -5.64 4.58
N ASP A 273 7.07 -5.81 3.37
CA ASP A 273 5.68 -6.23 3.19
C ASP A 273 5.54 -7.72 3.55
N THR A 274 4.93 -7.99 4.69
CA THR A 274 4.81 -9.35 5.22
C THR A 274 3.42 -9.97 5.02
N GLU A 275 2.36 -9.20 4.79
CA GLU A 275 1.02 -9.74 4.96
C GLU A 275 -0.05 -9.34 3.94
N GLY A 276 0.19 -8.46 2.99
CA GLY A 276 -0.98 -7.89 2.35
C GLY A 276 -0.94 -7.56 0.89
N SER A 277 0.22 -7.40 0.27
CA SER A 277 0.26 -7.07 -1.15
C SER A 277 0.04 -8.31 -2.02
N LEU A 278 -0.49 -8.06 -3.20
CA LEU A 278 -0.57 -9.09 -4.25
C LEU A 278 0.82 -9.65 -4.58
N THR A 279 1.87 -8.84 -4.47
CA THR A 279 3.26 -9.23 -4.71
C THR A 279 3.73 -10.30 -3.75
N THR A 280 3.62 -10.06 -2.45
CA THR A 280 4.04 -11.04 -1.42
C THR A 280 3.18 -12.29 -1.47
N SER A 281 1.88 -12.15 -1.73
CA SER A 281 0.98 -13.31 -1.92
C SER A 281 1.42 -14.14 -3.11
N TYR A 282 1.75 -13.52 -4.25
CA TYR A 282 2.23 -14.20 -5.46
C TYR A 282 3.54 -14.96 -5.21
N LEU A 283 4.49 -14.35 -4.52
CA LEU A 283 5.77 -14.97 -4.18
C LEU A 283 5.58 -16.17 -3.22
N ARG A 284 4.72 -16.04 -2.20
CA ARG A 284 4.45 -17.11 -1.23
C ARG A 284 3.78 -18.34 -1.84
N THR A 285 2.89 -18.12 -2.80
CA THR A 285 2.17 -19.20 -3.47
C THR A 285 2.96 -19.87 -4.59
N GLY A 286 4.16 -19.37 -4.89
CA GLY A 286 4.96 -19.87 -6.02
C GLY A 286 4.37 -19.47 -7.37
N GLY A 287 3.66 -18.36 -7.42
CA GLY A 287 2.88 -17.93 -8.55
C GLY A 287 1.41 -18.36 -8.46
N SER A 288 0.55 -17.64 -9.14
CA SER A 288 -0.87 -17.96 -9.27
C SER A 288 -1.40 -17.50 -10.62
N PRO A 289 -2.39 -18.19 -11.21
CA PRO A 289 -3.04 -17.70 -12.42
C PRO A 289 -3.61 -16.30 -12.16
N SER A 290 -3.37 -15.38 -13.08
CA SER A 290 -3.88 -14.02 -13.00
C SER A 290 -4.79 -13.73 -14.20
N TRP A 291 -6.02 -13.31 -13.91
CA TRP A 291 -6.95 -12.77 -14.92
C TRP A 291 -6.86 -11.24 -15.02
N LEU A 292 -5.92 -10.64 -14.29
CA LEU A 292 -5.72 -9.21 -14.20
C LEU A 292 -4.47 -8.76 -14.98
N SER A 293 -3.89 -9.63 -15.80
CA SER A 293 -2.60 -9.38 -16.46
C SER A 293 -2.57 -8.05 -17.21
N ASP A 294 -3.66 -7.69 -17.88
CA ASP A 294 -3.75 -6.52 -18.73
C ASP A 294 -4.20 -5.26 -17.97
N THR A 295 -4.56 -5.40 -16.69
CA THR A 295 -4.98 -4.27 -15.86
C THR A 295 -3.80 -3.39 -15.51
N MET A 296 -3.87 -2.12 -15.88
CA MET A 296 -2.83 -1.12 -15.61
C MET A 296 -3.15 -0.35 -14.34
N GLN A 297 -2.18 -0.25 -13.44
CA GLN A 297 -2.32 0.51 -12.20
C GLN A 297 -1.00 1.18 -11.82
N ASN A 298 -1.09 2.37 -11.25
CA ASN A 298 0.03 3.01 -10.60
C ASN A 298 0.23 2.43 -9.19
N PHE A 299 1.50 2.14 -8.89
CA PHE A 299 1.94 1.65 -7.60
C PHE A 299 2.85 2.68 -6.93
N VAL A 300 3.12 2.47 -5.65
CA VAL A 300 4.08 3.29 -4.92
C VAL A 300 4.88 2.45 -3.95
N ASN A 301 6.20 2.60 -3.99
CA ASN A 301 7.11 1.95 -3.05
C ASN A 301 6.96 2.57 -1.65
N ALA A 302 7.03 1.76 -0.60
CA ALA A 302 6.86 2.22 0.79
C ALA A 302 7.90 3.27 1.20
N GLU A 303 9.13 3.19 0.67
CA GLU A 303 10.16 4.20 0.88
C GLU A 303 9.77 5.54 0.24
N ASN A 304 9.25 5.52 -1.00
CA ASN A 304 8.75 6.72 -1.68
C ASN A 304 7.58 7.36 -0.92
N VAL A 305 6.68 6.55 -0.33
CA VAL A 305 5.61 7.06 0.55
C VAL A 305 6.18 7.75 1.77
N SER A 306 7.19 7.16 2.41
CA SER A 306 7.87 7.77 3.55
C SER A 306 8.53 9.10 3.19
N ILE A 307 9.25 9.18 2.06
CA ILE A 307 9.85 10.43 1.55
C ILE A 307 8.78 11.52 1.40
N ALA A 308 7.63 11.19 0.83
CA ALA A 308 6.53 12.15 0.66
C ALA A 308 6.04 12.72 1.99
N HIS A 309 5.95 11.90 3.05
CA HIS A 309 5.58 12.36 4.39
C HIS A 309 6.63 13.32 4.96
N LEU A 310 7.90 12.99 4.82
CA LEU A 310 9.00 13.84 5.32
C LEU A 310 9.12 15.15 4.54
N LEU A 311 8.88 15.14 3.23
CA LEU A 311 8.81 16.37 2.42
C LEU A 311 7.63 17.23 2.82
N TYR A 312 6.47 16.63 3.08
CA TYR A 312 5.30 17.40 3.51
C TYR A 312 5.54 18.03 4.88
N GLU A 313 6.14 17.31 5.83
CA GLU A 313 6.59 17.86 7.10
C GLU A 313 7.45 19.10 6.87
N GLN A 314 8.50 18.99 6.05
CA GLN A 314 9.42 20.09 5.75
C GLN A 314 8.67 21.30 5.19
N ARG A 315 7.74 21.12 4.22
CA ARG A 315 6.97 22.22 3.62
C ARG A 315 6.09 22.93 4.64
N LEU A 316 5.42 22.20 5.54
CA LEU A 316 4.60 22.78 6.60
C LEU A 316 5.44 23.59 7.59
N ILE A 317 6.61 23.10 7.96
CA ILE A 317 7.55 23.80 8.87
C ILE A 317 8.09 25.08 8.20
N GLU A 318 8.54 24.99 6.96
CA GLU A 318 9.06 26.14 6.21
C GLU A 318 8.02 27.23 6.05
N HIS A 319 6.78 26.88 5.70
CA HIS A 319 5.69 27.85 5.61
C HIS A 319 5.39 28.50 6.96
N THR A 320 5.42 27.72 8.06
CA THR A 320 5.20 28.28 9.41
C THR A 320 6.30 29.27 9.81
N ASN A 321 7.55 28.97 9.47
CA ASN A 321 8.69 29.84 9.77
C ASN A 321 8.77 31.07 8.87
N SER A 322 8.28 30.98 7.64
CA SER A 322 8.35 32.05 6.63
C SER A 322 7.10 32.08 5.75
N PRO A 323 5.93 32.47 6.28
CA PRO A 323 4.64 32.39 5.57
C PRO A 323 4.58 33.20 4.26
N SER A 324 5.39 34.22 4.13
CA SER A 324 5.39 35.11 2.94
C SER A 324 6.12 34.55 1.73
N THR A 325 6.91 33.49 1.88
CA THR A 325 7.79 32.98 0.81
C THR A 325 7.22 31.77 0.06
N LEU A 326 6.34 31.00 0.69
CA LEU A 326 5.80 29.76 0.12
C LEU A 326 4.27 29.75 0.19
N PRO A 327 3.57 29.12 -0.78
CA PRO A 327 2.14 28.90 -0.71
C PRO A 327 1.75 28.05 0.52
N ASN A 328 0.61 28.41 1.13
CA ASN A 328 0.06 27.61 2.20
C ASN A 328 -0.52 26.29 1.67
N ILE A 329 0.08 25.18 2.08
CA ILE A 329 -0.36 23.82 1.73
C ILE A 329 -0.90 23.04 2.93
N GLY A 330 -1.08 23.67 4.08
CA GLY A 330 -1.72 23.04 5.26
C GLY A 330 -3.17 22.67 4.99
N GLY A 331 -3.65 21.62 5.63
CA GLY A 331 -5.00 21.10 5.44
C GLY A 331 -5.25 20.45 4.08
N GLN A 332 -4.22 20.14 3.31
CA GLN A 332 -4.34 19.58 1.98
C GLN A 332 -3.99 18.07 1.96
N SER A 333 -4.30 17.43 0.84
CA SER A 333 -3.89 16.05 0.57
C SER A 333 -3.09 16.00 -0.72
N PHE A 334 -2.07 15.15 -0.79
CA PHE A 334 -1.24 14.96 -1.96
C PHE A 334 -1.24 13.49 -2.37
N LEU A 335 -1.64 13.23 -3.63
CA LEU A 335 -1.49 11.94 -4.26
C LEU A 335 -0.02 11.72 -4.59
N VAL A 336 0.49 10.52 -4.32
CA VAL A 336 1.90 10.17 -4.57
C VAL A 336 2.02 8.78 -5.17
N GLN A 337 2.92 8.64 -6.14
CA GLN A 337 3.22 7.39 -6.83
C GLN A 337 4.70 7.28 -7.17
N ASP A 338 5.11 6.13 -7.69
CA ASP A 338 6.45 5.96 -8.23
C ASP A 338 6.66 6.76 -9.52
N PRO A 339 7.92 7.10 -9.89
CA PRO A 339 8.23 7.74 -11.16
C PRO A 339 8.17 6.68 -12.27
N ASN A 340 7.08 6.62 -12.99
CA ASN A 340 6.80 5.54 -13.93
C ASN A 340 6.74 5.92 -15.38
N PRO A 341 6.67 4.87 -16.29
CA PRO A 341 5.36 4.39 -16.76
C PRO A 341 4.66 3.44 -15.78
N ALA A 342 3.32 3.51 -15.74
CA ALA A 342 2.49 2.57 -14.97
C ALA A 342 2.54 1.18 -15.61
N PRO A 343 2.92 0.12 -14.85
CA PRO A 343 2.93 -1.24 -15.37
C PRO A 343 1.51 -1.84 -15.39
N THR A 344 1.35 -2.90 -16.21
CA THR A 344 0.22 -3.82 -16.02
C THR A 344 0.47 -4.76 -14.84
N GLN A 345 -0.56 -5.41 -14.36
CA GLN A 345 -0.41 -6.44 -13.31
C GLN A 345 0.42 -7.64 -13.81
N GLY A 346 0.33 -7.97 -15.11
CA GLY A 346 1.14 -9.02 -15.73
C GLY A 346 2.62 -8.68 -15.75
N GLU A 347 2.99 -7.47 -16.15
CA GLU A 347 4.38 -7.00 -16.11
C GLU A 347 4.93 -7.00 -14.70
N ARG A 348 4.12 -6.56 -13.74
CA ARG A 348 4.51 -6.53 -12.33
C ARG A 348 4.73 -7.91 -11.73
N LEU A 349 3.84 -8.86 -11.98
CA LEU A 349 3.85 -10.15 -11.27
C LEU A 349 4.59 -11.24 -12.05
N SER A 350 4.23 -11.47 -13.32
CA SER A 350 4.77 -12.59 -14.06
C SER A 350 6.12 -12.29 -14.69
N SER A 351 6.23 -11.15 -15.37
CA SER A 351 7.46 -10.80 -16.10
C SER A 351 8.60 -10.41 -15.17
N SER A 352 8.30 -9.78 -14.02
CA SER A 352 9.32 -9.39 -13.05
C SER A 352 9.81 -10.54 -12.18
N PHE A 353 8.96 -11.50 -11.84
CA PHE A 353 9.32 -12.53 -10.87
C PHE A 353 9.70 -13.88 -11.49
N GLN A 354 9.07 -14.29 -12.61
CA GLN A 354 9.36 -15.59 -13.23
C GLN A 354 10.82 -15.78 -13.66
N PRO A 355 11.52 -14.81 -14.28
CA PRO A 355 12.89 -15.03 -14.74
C PRO A 355 13.90 -15.27 -13.63
N PHE A 356 13.61 -14.80 -12.40
CA PHE A 356 14.57 -14.75 -11.30
C PHE A 356 14.12 -15.49 -10.04
N SER A 357 12.82 -15.87 -9.96
CA SER A 357 12.36 -16.60 -8.79
C SER A 357 12.90 -18.01 -8.84
N LYS A 358 13.55 -18.46 -7.77
CA LYS A 358 13.91 -19.87 -7.54
C LYS A 358 12.68 -20.76 -7.34
N ILE A 359 11.50 -20.21 -7.51
CA ILE A 359 10.22 -20.91 -7.43
C ILE A 359 9.94 -21.53 -8.80
N PRO A 360 9.71 -22.84 -8.92
CA PRO A 360 9.41 -23.47 -10.20
C PRO A 360 8.16 -22.83 -10.81
N GLY A 361 8.34 -22.03 -11.85
CA GLY A 361 7.26 -21.37 -12.56
C GLY A 361 6.40 -22.40 -13.31
N LYS A 362 5.25 -22.70 -12.80
CA LYS A 362 4.20 -23.40 -13.57
C LYS A 362 3.07 -22.41 -13.75
N PHE A 363 3.11 -21.57 -14.80
CA PHE A 363 1.82 -20.94 -15.20
C PHE A 363 1.92 -20.29 -16.58
N PRO A 364 1.05 -20.67 -17.51
CA PRO A 364 0.79 -19.85 -18.69
C PRO A 364 -0.01 -18.63 -18.23
N CYS A 365 0.49 -17.43 -18.50
CA CYS A 365 -0.34 -16.24 -18.57
C CYS A 365 -1.34 -16.45 -19.73
N GLY A 366 -2.46 -17.07 -19.43
CA GLY A 366 -3.56 -17.19 -20.38
C GLY A 366 -4.57 -16.10 -20.08
N ASN A 367 -4.89 -15.30 -21.09
CA ASN A 367 -6.05 -14.41 -21.10
C ASN A 367 -7.32 -15.22 -20.97
N ASN A 368 -7.65 -15.69 -19.77
CA ASN A 368 -8.85 -16.46 -19.53
C ASN A 368 -9.89 -15.59 -18.82
N GLY A 369 -10.53 -14.73 -19.60
CA GLY A 369 -11.73 -14.00 -19.20
C GLY A 369 -12.91 -14.89 -18.75
N PHE A 370 -12.75 -16.21 -18.76
CA PHE A 370 -13.78 -17.17 -18.40
C PHE A 370 -14.17 -17.14 -16.90
N PHE A 371 -13.31 -16.61 -16.03
CA PHE A 371 -13.59 -16.55 -14.60
C PHE A 371 -14.44 -15.35 -14.17
N SER A 372 -14.60 -14.32 -15.00
CA SER A 372 -15.45 -13.18 -14.66
C SER A 372 -16.95 -13.53 -14.62
N SER A 373 -17.36 -14.56 -15.32
CA SER A 373 -18.75 -14.98 -15.43
C SER A 373 -19.29 -15.83 -14.28
N SER A 374 -18.41 -16.51 -13.53
CA SER A 374 -18.81 -17.29 -12.33
C SER A 374 -18.89 -16.43 -11.07
N TRP A 375 -18.54 -15.17 -11.17
CA TRP A 375 -18.44 -14.20 -10.08
C TRP A 375 -19.74 -13.95 -9.29
N PRO A 376 -20.95 -13.81 -9.89
CA PRO A 376 -22.14 -13.49 -9.13
C PRO A 376 -22.52 -14.53 -8.07
N THR A 377 -22.20 -15.78 -8.29
CA THR A 377 -22.59 -16.86 -7.39
C THR A 377 -21.66 -17.01 -6.19
N SER A 378 -20.35 -16.87 -6.37
CA SER A 378 -19.37 -16.94 -5.27
C SER A 378 -19.44 -15.71 -4.37
N SER A 379 -19.70 -14.51 -4.97
CA SER A 379 -19.80 -13.27 -4.24
C SER A 379 -21.06 -13.19 -3.36
N ARG A 380 -22.18 -13.72 -3.85
CA ARG A 380 -23.41 -13.84 -3.05
C ARG A 380 -23.21 -14.78 -1.86
N GLY A 381 -22.55 -15.92 -2.04
CA GLY A 381 -22.24 -16.85 -0.98
C GLY A 381 -21.34 -16.26 0.11
N ASN A 382 -20.31 -15.53 -0.27
CA ASN A 382 -19.43 -14.84 0.67
C ASN A 382 -20.06 -13.63 1.34
N SER A 383 -20.84 -12.83 0.60
CA SER A 383 -21.63 -11.73 1.17
C SER A 383 -22.70 -12.25 2.12
N PHE A 384 -23.37 -13.34 1.76
CA PHE A 384 -24.39 -13.98 2.61
C PHE A 384 -23.78 -14.55 3.89
N ARG A 385 -22.55 -15.07 3.86
CA ARG A 385 -21.81 -15.52 5.04
C ARG A 385 -21.27 -14.41 5.90
N GLN A 386 -20.86 -13.30 5.31
CA GLN A 386 -20.52 -12.11 6.06
C GLN A 386 -21.74 -11.54 6.80
N PHE A 387 -22.96 -11.83 6.27
CA PHE A 387 -24.21 -11.31 6.82
C PHE A 387 -24.74 -12.11 7.99
N ILE A 388 -24.50 -13.44 8.03
CA ILE A 388 -25.15 -14.30 9.01
C ILE A 388 -24.12 -15.21 9.66
N TYR A 389 -24.12 -15.25 10.97
CA TYR A 389 -23.61 -16.33 11.80
C TYR A 389 -24.40 -17.64 11.54
N PHE A 390 -24.52 -18.02 10.25
CA PHE A 390 -25.18 -19.27 9.91
C PHE A 390 -24.16 -20.40 9.98
N PRO A 391 -24.40 -21.43 10.79
CA PRO A 391 -23.49 -22.56 10.92
C PRO A 391 -23.44 -23.45 9.67
N TRP A 392 -24.31 -23.19 8.72
CA TRP A 392 -24.47 -24.08 7.58
C TRP A 392 -23.98 -23.50 6.28
N PRO A 393 -23.27 -23.25 5.59
CA PRO A 393 -22.42 -23.74 4.54
C PRO A 393 -20.94 -23.80 5.01
N PRO A 394 -20.09 -24.68 4.50
CA PRO A 394 -18.70 -24.81 4.92
C PRO A 394 -17.96 -23.50 4.78
N ARG A 395 -17.07 -23.10 5.68
CA ARG A 395 -16.30 -21.84 5.59
C ARG A 395 -15.49 -21.87 4.30
N ILE A 396 -15.71 -20.89 3.42
CA ILE A 396 -14.85 -20.70 2.25
C ILE A 396 -13.52 -20.17 2.78
N THR A 397 -12.48 -20.97 2.65
CA THR A 397 -11.11 -20.66 3.09
C THR A 397 -10.18 -20.61 1.88
N GLY A 398 -8.94 -20.16 2.07
CA GLY A 398 -7.94 -20.07 1.02
C GLY A 398 -8.18 -18.91 0.04
N GLU A 399 -7.61 -19.01 -1.15
CA GLU A 399 -7.61 -17.93 -2.15
C GLU A 399 -9.01 -17.53 -2.62
N ILE A 400 -9.97 -18.45 -2.66
CA ILE A 400 -11.35 -18.18 -3.04
C ILE A 400 -12.02 -17.16 -2.08
N SER A 401 -11.60 -17.13 -0.81
CA SER A 401 -12.11 -16.13 0.14
C SER A 401 -11.74 -14.70 -0.22
N LYS A 402 -10.71 -14.50 -1.02
CA LYS A 402 -10.27 -13.20 -1.55
C LYS A 402 -11.11 -12.72 -2.73
N MET A 403 -11.91 -13.60 -3.36
CA MET A 403 -12.80 -13.25 -4.47
C MET A 403 -14.04 -12.51 -3.98
N GLN A 404 -13.85 -11.35 -3.35
CA GLN A 404 -14.90 -10.46 -2.86
C GLN A 404 -15.20 -9.39 -3.91
N PRO A 405 -16.46 -8.95 -4.08
CA PRO A 405 -16.81 -7.91 -5.05
C PRO A 405 -16.01 -6.62 -4.88
N ALA A 406 -15.76 -6.21 -3.65
CA ALA A 406 -14.98 -5.01 -3.35
C ALA A 406 -13.51 -5.16 -3.77
N LEU A 407 -12.91 -6.34 -3.53
CA LEU A 407 -11.54 -6.59 -3.96
C LEU A 407 -11.44 -6.61 -5.49
N PHE A 408 -12.40 -7.22 -6.16
CA PHE A 408 -12.46 -7.21 -7.62
C PHE A 408 -12.58 -5.79 -8.19
N CYS A 409 -13.37 -4.91 -7.55
CA CYS A 409 -13.47 -3.51 -7.96
C CYS A 409 -12.13 -2.77 -7.95
N ILE A 410 -11.25 -3.05 -6.99
CA ILE A 410 -9.96 -2.35 -6.90
C ILE A 410 -8.88 -3.01 -7.74
N THR A 411 -8.94 -4.32 -7.94
CA THR A 411 -7.91 -5.04 -8.70
C THR A 411 -8.16 -5.03 -10.20
N ASN A 412 -9.41 -4.93 -10.65
CA ASN A 412 -9.79 -4.98 -12.07
C ASN A 412 -10.10 -3.59 -12.66
N VAL A 413 -9.71 -2.52 -12.01
CA VAL A 413 -9.82 -1.16 -12.52
C VAL A 413 -8.49 -0.73 -13.12
N HIS A 414 -8.51 -0.16 -14.34
CA HIS A 414 -7.37 0.59 -14.83
C HIS A 414 -7.31 1.91 -14.05
N TYR A 415 -6.35 1.99 -13.15
CA TYR A 415 -6.19 3.11 -12.25
C TYR A 415 -4.92 3.88 -12.59
N ILE A 416 -5.09 5.08 -13.12
CA ILE A 416 -3.99 6.00 -13.41
C ILE A 416 -4.04 7.12 -12.37
N ALA A 417 -2.98 7.23 -11.60
CA ALA A 417 -2.78 8.31 -10.63
C ALA A 417 -1.99 9.45 -11.29
N ASP A 418 -2.41 10.68 -11.07
CA ASP A 418 -1.65 11.87 -11.44
C ASP A 418 -1.16 12.59 -10.19
N ASP A 419 0.12 12.46 -9.90
CA ASP A 419 0.80 13.09 -8.77
C ASP A 419 1.57 14.37 -9.18
N SER A 420 1.25 14.93 -10.33
CA SER A 420 1.94 16.11 -10.87
C SER A 420 1.97 17.27 -9.88
N ARG A 421 0.93 17.44 -9.06
CA ARG A 421 0.87 18.46 -8.03
C ARG A 421 1.89 18.23 -6.91
N ALA A 422 2.07 16.99 -6.43
CA ALA A 422 3.09 16.66 -5.44
C ALA A 422 4.51 16.92 -5.97
N ARG A 423 4.71 16.73 -7.28
CA ARG A 423 6.00 16.93 -7.95
C ARG A 423 6.36 18.40 -8.21
N LYS A 424 5.39 19.32 -8.21
CA LYS A 424 5.67 20.76 -8.34
C LYS A 424 6.66 21.23 -7.29
N SER A 425 7.42 22.27 -7.62
CA SER A 425 8.32 22.88 -6.65
C SER A 425 7.55 23.50 -5.46
N PRO A 426 8.21 23.71 -4.33
CA PRO A 426 7.60 24.36 -3.16
C PRO A 426 6.97 25.72 -3.47
N GLU A 427 7.61 26.52 -4.33
CA GLU A 427 7.14 27.84 -4.75
C GLU A 427 5.84 27.77 -5.56
N GLN A 428 5.58 26.62 -6.18
CA GLN A 428 4.35 26.35 -6.93
C GLN A 428 3.28 25.63 -6.08
N GLY A 429 3.51 25.49 -4.77
CA GLY A 429 2.60 24.80 -3.85
C GLY A 429 2.66 23.27 -3.94
N GLY A 430 3.74 22.72 -4.45
CA GLY A 430 4.05 21.28 -4.43
C GLY A 430 4.91 20.87 -3.24
N LEU A 431 5.20 19.57 -3.16
CA LEU A 431 6.11 19.01 -2.16
C LEU A 431 7.57 19.01 -2.64
N GLY A 432 7.82 19.23 -3.93
CA GLY A 432 9.11 18.91 -4.56
C GLY A 432 9.35 17.38 -4.60
N TYR A 433 8.28 16.60 -4.70
CA TYR A 433 8.35 15.14 -4.64
C TYR A 433 9.04 14.56 -5.87
N ALA A 434 10.25 14.05 -5.69
CA ALA A 434 11.05 13.39 -6.71
C ALA A 434 11.49 12.01 -6.20
N PRO A 435 10.58 11.02 -6.18
CA PRO A 435 10.87 9.71 -5.62
C PRO A 435 11.96 8.98 -6.42
N PRO A 436 12.98 8.39 -5.75
CA PRO A 436 14.10 7.77 -6.42
C PRO A 436 13.80 6.34 -6.92
N ILE A 437 12.78 5.68 -6.38
CA ILE A 437 12.49 4.27 -6.67
C ILE A 437 11.40 4.19 -7.73
N THR A 438 11.73 3.65 -8.92
CA THR A 438 10.74 3.29 -9.95
C THR A 438 10.04 1.99 -9.58
N THR A 439 8.83 1.76 -10.11
CA THR A 439 8.08 0.52 -9.81
C THR A 439 8.89 -0.72 -10.19
N MET A 440 9.51 -0.74 -11.37
CA MET A 440 10.27 -1.90 -11.81
C MET A 440 11.51 -2.15 -10.95
N TYR A 441 12.30 -1.10 -10.65
CA TYR A 441 13.44 -1.20 -9.75
C TYR A 441 13.03 -1.72 -8.37
N GLY A 442 11.97 -1.15 -7.78
CA GLY A 442 11.48 -1.56 -6.46
C GLY A 442 10.99 -3.01 -6.43
N MET A 443 10.36 -3.51 -7.51
CA MET A 443 9.98 -4.92 -7.66
C MET A 443 11.20 -5.84 -7.74
N CYS A 444 12.20 -5.49 -8.54
CA CYS A 444 13.45 -6.22 -8.64
C CYS A 444 14.17 -6.28 -7.30
N LYS A 445 14.24 -5.15 -6.59
CA LYS A 445 14.85 -5.07 -5.26
C LYS A 445 14.12 -5.93 -4.22
N HIS A 446 12.78 -5.91 -4.23
CA HIS A 446 11.98 -6.75 -3.34
C HIS A 446 12.25 -8.24 -3.61
N LEU A 447 12.34 -8.65 -4.88
CA LEU A 447 12.64 -10.04 -5.25
C LEU A 447 14.06 -10.46 -4.81
N GLN A 448 15.05 -9.58 -4.92
CA GLN A 448 16.41 -9.85 -4.44
C GLN A 448 16.43 -10.16 -2.94
N VAL A 449 15.73 -9.34 -2.15
CA VAL A 449 15.61 -9.57 -0.69
C VAL A 449 14.88 -10.86 -0.40
N TRP A 450 13.77 -11.12 -1.09
CA TRP A 450 13.01 -12.36 -0.96
C TRP A 450 13.86 -13.61 -1.22
N ASN A 451 14.61 -13.62 -2.31
CA ASN A 451 15.50 -14.73 -2.66
C ASN A 451 16.59 -14.94 -1.62
N ARG A 452 17.20 -13.88 -1.10
CA ARG A 452 18.21 -13.94 -0.03
C ARG A 452 17.64 -14.53 1.26
N GLU A 453 16.46 -14.09 1.68
CA GLU A 453 15.79 -14.63 2.88
C GLU A 453 15.42 -16.10 2.71
N ALA A 454 14.98 -16.50 1.51
CA ALA A 454 14.68 -17.90 1.19
C ALA A 454 15.94 -18.79 1.27
N ASP A 455 17.07 -18.31 0.77
CA ASP A 455 18.35 -19.03 0.84
C ASP A 455 18.84 -19.13 2.29
N GLN A 456 18.78 -18.05 3.07
CA GLN A 456 19.14 -18.07 4.48
C GLN A 456 18.29 -19.06 5.28
N LYS A 457 16.98 -19.13 5.00
CA LYS A 457 16.08 -20.07 5.64
C LYS A 457 16.43 -21.51 5.28
N LYS A 458 16.74 -21.82 4.01
CA LYS A 458 17.20 -23.15 3.59
C LYS A 458 18.50 -23.53 4.29
N ILE A 459 19.47 -22.63 4.35
CA ILE A 459 20.75 -22.87 5.04
C ILE A 459 20.50 -23.16 6.53
N ALA A 460 19.63 -22.39 7.18
CA ALA A 460 19.30 -22.60 8.59
C ALA A 460 18.59 -23.95 8.82
N GLU A 461 17.67 -24.36 7.94
CA GLU A 461 16.97 -25.65 8.01
C GLU A 461 17.94 -26.84 7.80
N VAL A 462 18.92 -26.70 6.88
CA VAL A 462 19.94 -27.73 6.63
C VAL A 462 20.91 -27.80 7.82
N ALA A 463 21.34 -26.66 8.36
CA ALA A 463 22.19 -26.64 9.54
C ALA A 463 21.51 -27.25 10.76
N ALA A 464 20.19 -27.00 10.95
CA ALA A 464 19.40 -27.61 12.02
C ALA A 464 19.25 -29.13 11.87
N LYS A 465 19.31 -29.68 10.65
CA LYS A 465 19.30 -31.11 10.36
C LYS A 465 20.67 -31.78 10.47
N GLY A 466 21.73 -31.03 10.75
CA GLY A 466 23.09 -31.56 10.94
C GLY A 466 23.81 -31.99 9.65
N VAL A 467 23.28 -31.65 8.48
CA VAL A 467 23.90 -31.91 7.18
C VAL A 467 23.93 -30.62 6.39
N VAL A 468 25.12 -30.08 6.11
CA VAL A 468 25.28 -28.91 5.23
C VAL A 468 25.85 -29.39 3.90
N ASN A 469 25.00 -29.41 2.87
CA ASN A 469 25.47 -29.44 1.49
C ASN A 469 25.42 -28.01 0.96
N VAL A 470 26.54 -27.35 0.83
CA VAL A 470 26.65 -26.01 0.24
C VAL A 470 27.19 -26.20 -1.18
N ASN A 471 26.36 -25.94 -2.19
CA ASN A 471 26.81 -25.81 -3.57
C ASN A 471 27.12 -24.36 -3.84
N GLU A 472 28.38 -23.97 -3.78
CA GLU A 472 28.94 -22.81 -4.48
C GLU A 472 29.63 -23.33 -5.74
N ASP A 473 29.28 -22.80 -6.88
CA ASP A 473 29.91 -23.08 -8.20
C ASP A 473 29.92 -24.56 -8.65
N GLY A 474 28.89 -25.34 -8.30
CA GLY A 474 28.76 -26.71 -8.76
C GLY A 474 29.70 -27.72 -8.10
N VAL A 475 30.29 -27.39 -6.95
CA VAL A 475 31.12 -28.29 -6.15
C VAL A 475 30.37 -28.66 -4.87
N ASP A 476 30.08 -29.95 -4.69
CA ASP A 476 29.52 -30.50 -3.46
C ASP A 476 30.55 -30.45 -2.33
N VAL A 477 30.37 -29.56 -1.37
CA VAL A 477 31.16 -29.52 -0.14
C VAL A 477 30.33 -30.12 0.99
N ASN A 478 30.65 -31.33 1.38
CA ASN A 478 30.05 -32.00 2.53
C ASN A 478 30.72 -31.52 3.83
N LEU A 479 30.15 -30.56 4.53
CA LEU A 479 30.56 -30.17 5.87
C LEU A 479 29.64 -30.85 6.90
N VAL A 480 30.18 -31.85 7.60
CA VAL A 480 29.52 -32.45 8.77
C VAL A 480 29.79 -31.57 9.98
N VAL A 481 28.79 -30.84 10.43
CA VAL A 481 28.87 -30.12 11.70
C VAL A 481 28.31 -31.02 12.81
N PRO A 482 29.09 -31.38 13.84
CA PRO A 482 28.57 -32.19 14.93
C PRO A 482 27.43 -31.44 15.67
N PRO A 483 26.38 -32.13 16.12
CA PRO A 483 25.28 -31.50 16.83
C PRO A 483 25.79 -30.84 18.10
N LYS A 484 25.50 -29.55 18.30
CA LYS A 484 25.71 -28.87 19.59
C LYS A 484 24.82 -29.60 20.61
N LYS A 485 25.48 -30.21 21.60
CA LYS A 485 24.79 -30.68 22.80
C LYS A 485 24.15 -29.47 23.49
N LEU A 486 22.85 -29.52 23.68
CA LEU A 486 22.06 -28.62 24.51
C LEU A 486 22.49 -28.80 25.98
#